data_46c0a98243674b7e0ddcb23984505a3c
#
_entry.id   46c0a98243674b7e0ddcb23984505a3c
#
_cell.length_a   1.000
_cell.length_b   1.000
_cell.length_c   1.000
_cell.angle_alpha   90.00
_cell.angle_beta   90.00
_cell.angle_gamma   90.00
#
_symmetry.space_group_name_H-M   'P 1'
#
loop_
_entity.id
_entity.type
_entity.pdbx_description
1 polymer ?
#
loop_
_entity_poly.entity_id
_entity_poly.type
_entity_poly.pdbx_seq_one_letter_code
_entity_poly.pdbx_strand_id
1 'polypeptide(L)'
;MKKVFRKIHLWLSVPFGLLITLICFSGAMLVFETEVMELCHRDLYYVEKVGPAPLPMGKVAEKVAATLPDSVFVTGVTASSAPERAWQVNLSKPRRASVYVDQYTGEIKGKYERAPFFTTMFRLHRWLLDSMKPDGGIFWGKMIVGTATLMFVFVLISGIVIWWPRTKKALKNSLKIVSGKGWRRFCYDLHVAGGMYTLVLLLVMALTGLSWSFSWYRTGFYKVFGVETTQGGGGHGASAQTAAQGGERAQGRSGGRPGGEHRERNSFSPFTSWQKVYEELKELNPDYKQITVFKGSATVSFNRLGNQRAADRYTFNPRSGEITGATLYKDADASGKIRGWIFSVHVGSWGGLTTRILSFLAALVGASLPLTGYYLWIRRL
;
A
#
# COMPACT_ATOMS: atom_id res chain seq x y z
N MET A 1 -6.59 -37.82 15.16
CA MET A 1 -6.20 -36.46 14.77
C MET A 1 -6.78 -36.05 13.40
N LYS A 2 -6.46 -36.69 12.26
CA LYS A 2 -6.97 -36.24 10.93
C LYS A 2 -8.50 -36.10 10.82
N LYS A 3 -9.30 -36.93 11.52
CA LYS A 3 -10.78 -36.81 11.52
C LYS A 3 -11.26 -35.50 12.16
N VAL A 4 -10.62 -35.06 13.24
CA VAL A 4 -10.93 -33.79 13.94
C VAL A 4 -10.59 -32.61 13.03
N PHE A 5 -9.36 -32.59 12.46
CA PHE A 5 -8.94 -31.52 11.57
C PHE A 5 -9.80 -31.41 10.29
N ARG A 6 -10.32 -32.54 9.75
CA ARG A 6 -11.31 -32.52 8.65
C ARG A 6 -12.62 -31.83 9.04
N LYS A 7 -13.10 -32.07 10.27
CA LYS A 7 -14.30 -31.37 10.76
C LYS A 7 -14.02 -29.87 10.93
N ILE A 8 -12.91 -29.50 11.58
CA ILE A 8 -12.51 -28.11 11.75
C ILE A 8 -12.39 -27.41 10.38
N HIS A 9 -11.64 -28.01 9.44
CA HIS A 9 -11.48 -27.47 8.10
C HIS A 9 -12.82 -27.23 7.41
N LEU A 10 -13.73 -28.19 7.43
CA LEU A 10 -15.04 -28.07 6.83
C LEU A 10 -15.91 -27.00 7.51
N TRP A 11 -16.03 -27.05 8.84
CA TRP A 11 -16.89 -26.15 9.61
C TRP A 11 -16.42 -24.70 9.57
N LEU A 12 -15.13 -24.45 9.38
CA LEU A 12 -14.60 -23.10 9.15
C LEU A 12 -14.68 -22.70 7.68
N SER A 13 -14.44 -23.63 6.75
CA SER A 13 -14.46 -23.29 5.30
C SER A 13 -15.85 -22.99 4.79
N VAL A 14 -16.89 -23.68 5.26
CA VAL A 14 -18.26 -23.50 4.75
C VAL A 14 -18.80 -22.08 5.03
N PRO A 15 -18.82 -21.56 6.27
CA PRO A 15 -19.36 -20.23 6.54
C PRO A 15 -18.47 -19.08 6.05
N PHE A 16 -17.15 -19.25 6.04
CA PHE A 16 -16.22 -18.18 5.69
C PHE A 16 -15.71 -18.25 4.24
N GLY A 17 -15.95 -19.33 3.53
CA GLY A 17 -15.38 -19.58 2.20
C GLY A 17 -15.73 -18.51 1.18
N LEU A 18 -16.98 -18.08 1.10
CA LEU A 18 -17.38 -17.02 0.17
C LEU A 18 -16.64 -15.68 0.48
N LEU A 19 -16.53 -15.33 1.76
CA LEU A 19 -15.80 -14.13 2.20
C LEU A 19 -14.32 -14.24 1.83
N ILE A 20 -13.70 -15.40 2.04
CA ILE A 20 -12.30 -15.67 1.67
C ILE A 20 -12.13 -15.54 0.15
N THR A 21 -13.05 -16.08 -0.65
CA THR A 21 -13.03 -15.94 -2.12
C THR A 21 -13.03 -14.45 -2.51
N LEU A 22 -13.94 -13.65 -1.96
CA LEU A 22 -14.04 -12.21 -2.27
C LEU A 22 -12.79 -11.45 -1.84
N ILE A 23 -12.25 -11.74 -0.65
CA ILE A 23 -11.03 -11.11 -0.13
C ILE A 23 -9.82 -11.46 -1.01
N CYS A 24 -9.61 -12.74 -1.33
CA CYS A 24 -8.48 -13.17 -2.15
C CYS A 24 -8.59 -12.64 -3.58
N PHE A 25 -9.77 -12.71 -4.20
CA PHE A 25 -10.01 -12.19 -5.56
C PHE A 25 -9.76 -10.69 -5.64
N SER A 26 -10.38 -9.92 -4.75
CA SER A 26 -10.19 -8.47 -4.75
C SER A 26 -8.75 -8.06 -4.45
N GLY A 27 -8.06 -8.81 -3.57
CA GLY A 27 -6.63 -8.62 -3.31
C GLY A 27 -5.77 -8.89 -4.55
N ALA A 28 -6.05 -9.96 -5.31
CA ALA A 28 -5.36 -10.25 -6.56
C ALA A 28 -5.49 -9.10 -7.56
N MET A 29 -6.71 -8.56 -7.75
CA MET A 29 -6.94 -7.45 -8.68
C MET A 29 -6.13 -6.19 -8.33
N LEU A 30 -5.77 -5.98 -7.07
CA LEU A 30 -4.99 -4.81 -6.63
C LEU A 30 -3.48 -4.95 -6.86
N VAL A 31 -2.96 -6.16 -7.10
CA VAL A 31 -1.50 -6.37 -7.22
C VAL A 31 -0.88 -5.58 -8.36
N PHE A 32 -1.59 -5.47 -9.48
CA PHE A 32 -1.13 -4.78 -10.69
C PHE A 32 -1.90 -3.49 -11.00
N GLU A 33 -2.55 -2.90 -9.99
CA GLU A 33 -3.32 -1.66 -10.15
C GLU A 33 -2.49 -0.55 -10.80
N THR A 34 -1.26 -0.32 -10.33
CA THR A 34 -0.40 0.76 -10.83
C THR A 34 -0.09 0.59 -12.30
N GLU A 35 0.31 -0.62 -12.72
CA GLU A 35 0.67 -0.90 -14.10
C GLU A 35 -0.53 -0.80 -15.05
N VAL A 36 -1.69 -1.28 -14.60
CA VAL A 36 -2.92 -1.15 -15.39
C VAL A 36 -3.32 0.32 -15.53
N MET A 37 -3.24 1.10 -14.45
CA MET A 37 -3.54 2.53 -14.50
C MET A 37 -2.56 3.29 -15.41
N GLU A 38 -1.25 2.99 -15.32
CA GLU A 38 -0.23 3.58 -16.18
C GLU A 38 -0.40 3.20 -17.65
N LEU A 39 -0.85 1.97 -17.93
CA LEU A 39 -1.13 1.51 -19.29
C LEU A 39 -2.37 2.17 -19.89
N CYS A 40 -3.44 2.30 -19.09
CA CYS A 40 -4.71 2.87 -19.54
C CYS A 40 -4.69 4.40 -19.66
N HIS A 41 -3.83 5.07 -18.88
CA HIS A 41 -3.72 6.53 -18.81
C HIS A 41 -2.30 7.00 -19.06
N ARG A 42 -1.66 6.45 -20.11
CA ARG A 42 -0.26 6.75 -20.42
C ARG A 42 0.00 8.25 -20.60
N ASP A 43 -0.95 8.96 -21.19
CA ASP A 43 -0.98 10.41 -21.36
C ASP A 43 -0.85 11.18 -20.03
N LEU A 44 -1.40 10.64 -18.94
CA LEU A 44 -1.32 11.25 -17.61
C LEU A 44 0.06 11.05 -16.95
N TYR A 45 0.63 9.84 -17.04
CA TYR A 45 1.82 9.45 -16.31
C TYR A 45 3.13 9.75 -17.03
N TYR A 46 3.10 9.95 -18.35
CA TYR A 46 4.30 10.14 -19.16
C TYR A 46 4.23 11.44 -19.95
N VAL A 47 5.38 12.08 -20.13
CA VAL A 47 5.51 13.25 -21.00
C VAL A 47 5.54 12.80 -22.46
N GLU A 48 5.07 13.65 -23.37
CA GLU A 48 5.10 13.35 -24.81
C GLU A 48 6.53 13.36 -25.35
N LYS A 49 7.32 14.35 -24.90
CA LYS A 49 8.70 14.52 -25.34
C LYS A 49 9.58 14.91 -24.15
N VAL A 50 10.68 14.20 -23.99
CA VAL A 50 11.71 14.54 -23.01
C VAL A 50 12.45 15.78 -23.50
N GLY A 51 12.40 16.86 -22.72
CA GLY A 51 13.11 18.10 -22.99
C GLY A 51 14.56 18.06 -22.48
N PRO A 52 15.37 19.07 -22.81
CA PRO A 52 16.78 19.11 -22.42
C PRO A 52 16.98 19.30 -20.91
N ALA A 53 16.12 20.03 -20.23
CA ALA A 53 16.14 20.24 -18.80
C ALA A 53 14.72 20.48 -18.26
N PRO A 54 14.36 19.94 -17.09
CA PRO A 54 13.08 20.23 -16.45
C PRO A 54 13.03 21.66 -15.94
N LEU A 55 11.83 22.21 -15.87
CA LEU A 55 11.57 23.49 -15.21
C LEU A 55 11.95 23.40 -13.72
N PRO A 56 12.35 24.52 -13.11
CA PRO A 56 12.56 24.56 -11.65
C PRO A 56 11.33 24.05 -10.89
N MET A 57 11.56 23.19 -9.90
CA MET A 57 10.49 22.54 -9.13
C MET A 57 9.53 23.58 -8.50
N GLY A 58 10.06 24.71 -8.04
CA GLY A 58 9.26 25.81 -7.52
C GLY A 58 8.31 26.40 -8.57
N LYS A 59 8.78 26.59 -9.82
CA LYS A 59 7.94 27.08 -10.92
C LYS A 59 6.81 26.11 -11.29
N VAL A 60 7.08 24.80 -11.25
CA VAL A 60 6.04 23.78 -11.45
C VAL A 60 4.97 23.87 -10.35
N ALA A 61 5.40 24.01 -9.09
CA ALA A 61 4.49 24.17 -7.96
C ALA A 61 3.66 25.46 -8.05
N GLU A 62 4.25 26.57 -8.47
CA GLU A 62 3.58 27.88 -8.66
C GLU A 62 2.55 27.83 -9.78
N LYS A 63 2.90 27.23 -10.93
CA LYS A 63 1.93 27.05 -12.04
C LYS A 63 0.70 26.27 -11.60
N VAL A 64 0.87 25.17 -10.85
CA VAL A 64 -0.25 24.40 -10.31
C VAL A 64 -1.03 25.22 -9.29
N ALA A 65 -0.33 25.87 -8.34
CA ALA A 65 -0.98 26.69 -7.32
C ALA A 65 -1.88 27.78 -7.89
N ALA A 66 -1.47 28.38 -9.00
CA ALA A 66 -2.25 29.42 -9.70
C ALA A 66 -3.58 28.91 -10.30
N THR A 67 -3.74 27.59 -10.48
CA THR A 67 -4.96 26.98 -11.04
C THR A 67 -5.89 26.42 -9.96
N LEU A 68 -5.46 26.45 -8.70
CA LEU A 68 -6.21 25.86 -7.58
C LEU A 68 -7.16 26.88 -6.95
N PRO A 69 -8.32 26.44 -6.43
CA PRO A 69 -9.17 27.29 -5.61
C PRO A 69 -8.49 27.61 -4.27
N ASP A 70 -8.84 28.74 -3.65
CA ASP A 70 -8.23 29.28 -2.40
C ASP A 70 -8.18 28.28 -1.24
N SER A 71 -9.08 27.30 -1.22
CA SER A 71 -9.16 26.28 -0.17
C SER A 71 -8.21 25.08 -0.37
N VAL A 72 -7.49 25.02 -1.50
CA VAL A 72 -6.58 23.92 -1.88
C VAL A 72 -5.20 24.49 -2.15
N PHE A 73 -4.18 23.91 -1.58
CA PHE A 73 -2.79 24.35 -1.77
C PHE A 73 -1.88 23.16 -2.10
N VAL A 74 -0.76 23.47 -2.74
CA VAL A 74 0.30 22.51 -3.05
C VAL A 74 1.02 22.14 -1.76
N THR A 75 1.13 20.84 -1.48
CA THR A 75 1.80 20.32 -0.29
C THR A 75 3.19 19.77 -0.57
N GLY A 76 3.47 19.36 -1.81
CA GLY A 76 4.78 18.86 -2.22
C GLY A 76 4.82 18.52 -3.70
N VAL A 77 6.03 18.33 -4.22
CA VAL A 77 6.28 17.87 -5.59
C VAL A 77 7.14 16.63 -5.55
N THR A 78 6.73 15.60 -6.30
CA THR A 78 7.45 14.35 -6.46
C THR A 78 8.06 14.29 -7.86
N ALA A 79 9.39 14.29 -7.93
CA ALA A 79 10.17 14.12 -9.14
C ALA A 79 10.63 12.65 -9.28
N SER A 80 10.45 12.06 -10.45
CA SER A 80 10.98 10.74 -10.80
C SER A 80 12.39 10.84 -11.36
N SER A 81 13.22 9.81 -11.15
CA SER A 81 14.52 9.68 -11.83
C SER A 81 14.35 9.35 -13.32
N ALA A 82 13.22 8.76 -13.72
CA ALA A 82 12.90 8.46 -15.11
C ALA A 82 12.43 9.76 -15.82
N PRO A 83 13.18 10.25 -16.83
CA PRO A 83 12.92 11.57 -17.43
C PRO A 83 11.60 11.62 -18.22
N GLU A 84 11.13 10.48 -18.70
CA GLU A 84 9.86 10.33 -19.41
C GLU A 84 8.63 10.38 -18.50
N ARG A 85 8.80 10.28 -17.16
CA ARG A 85 7.68 10.31 -16.19
C ARG A 85 7.33 11.73 -15.80
N ALA A 86 6.05 12.08 -15.95
CA ALA A 86 5.51 13.34 -15.48
C ALA A 86 5.70 13.51 -13.96
N TRP A 87 5.98 14.73 -13.50
CA TRP A 87 6.09 15.03 -12.08
C TRP A 87 4.72 15.08 -11.43
N GLN A 88 4.64 14.63 -10.19
CA GLN A 88 3.42 14.60 -9.41
C GLN A 88 3.41 15.74 -8.39
N VAL A 89 2.45 16.64 -8.49
CA VAL A 89 2.23 17.73 -7.54
C VAL A 89 1.15 17.31 -6.56
N ASN A 90 1.49 17.21 -5.29
CA ASN A 90 0.60 16.77 -4.22
C ASN A 90 -0.25 17.94 -3.71
N LEU A 91 -1.54 17.70 -3.47
CA LEU A 91 -2.51 18.70 -3.05
C LEU A 91 -3.00 18.44 -1.61
N SER A 92 -3.45 19.51 -0.95
CA SER A 92 -3.98 19.44 0.42
C SER A 92 -5.35 18.76 0.48
N LYS A 93 -6.19 18.96 -0.53
CA LYS A 93 -7.57 18.43 -0.62
C LYS A 93 -7.93 18.03 -2.06
N PRO A 94 -8.76 16.99 -2.20
CA PRO A 94 -9.11 16.00 -1.17
C PRO A 94 -7.88 15.20 -0.71
N ARG A 95 -8.01 14.44 0.38
CA ARG A 95 -6.88 13.67 0.93
C ARG A 95 -6.20 12.80 -0.15
N ARG A 96 -4.89 12.96 -0.33
CA ARG A 96 -4.07 12.27 -1.34
C ARG A 96 -4.35 12.68 -2.78
N ALA A 97 -5.00 13.81 -2.98
CA ALA A 97 -5.11 14.36 -4.32
C ALA A 97 -3.74 14.75 -4.86
N SER A 98 -3.56 14.55 -6.13
CA SER A 98 -2.38 15.01 -6.86
C SER A 98 -2.72 15.30 -8.32
N VAL A 99 -1.88 16.13 -8.93
CA VAL A 99 -1.94 16.49 -10.35
C VAL A 99 -0.63 16.05 -10.98
N TYR A 100 -0.69 15.52 -12.17
CA TYR A 100 0.50 15.27 -12.99
C TYR A 100 0.80 16.46 -13.88
N VAL A 101 2.08 16.78 -13.98
CA VAL A 101 2.58 17.94 -14.71
C VAL A 101 3.76 17.50 -15.58
N ASP A 102 3.76 17.92 -16.83
CA ASP A 102 4.95 17.81 -17.66
C ASP A 102 6.01 18.77 -17.14
N GLN A 103 7.09 18.21 -16.64
CA GLN A 103 8.17 18.98 -16.03
C GLN A 103 8.95 19.86 -17.01
N TYR A 104 8.84 19.65 -18.31
CA TYR A 104 9.54 20.42 -19.33
C TYR A 104 8.74 21.63 -19.81
N THR A 105 7.43 21.48 -19.97
CA THR A 105 6.54 22.54 -20.45
C THR A 105 5.79 23.23 -19.30
N GLY A 106 5.62 22.55 -18.19
CA GLY A 106 4.77 22.97 -17.07
C GLY A 106 3.28 22.81 -17.36
N GLU A 107 2.92 22.04 -18.38
CA GLU A 107 1.53 21.70 -18.71
C GLU A 107 0.94 20.77 -17.66
N ILE A 108 -0.26 21.07 -17.19
CA ILE A 108 -1.01 20.23 -16.26
C ILE A 108 -1.71 19.14 -17.07
N LYS A 109 -1.21 17.91 -17.00
CA LYS A 109 -1.73 16.76 -17.72
C LYS A 109 -3.07 16.25 -17.17
N GLY A 110 -3.30 16.43 -15.87
CA GLY A 110 -4.56 16.06 -15.23
C GLY A 110 -4.42 15.66 -13.76
N LYS A 111 -5.57 15.35 -13.16
CA LYS A 111 -5.63 14.87 -11.77
C LYS A 111 -5.49 13.36 -11.72
N TYR A 112 -4.80 12.87 -10.69
CA TYR A 112 -4.86 11.45 -10.39
C TYR A 112 -6.25 11.09 -9.85
N GLU A 113 -6.93 10.20 -10.56
CA GLU A 113 -8.19 9.61 -10.11
C GLU A 113 -8.05 8.09 -10.16
N ARG A 114 -8.27 7.46 -9.00
CA ARG A 114 -8.28 6.02 -8.94
C ARG A 114 -9.51 5.48 -9.64
N ALA A 115 -9.34 4.60 -10.63
CA ALA A 115 -10.46 4.04 -11.37
C ALA A 115 -11.50 3.40 -10.42
N PRO A 116 -12.81 3.53 -10.70
CA PRO A 116 -13.89 3.01 -9.86
C PRO A 116 -13.75 1.51 -9.58
N PHE A 117 -13.28 0.74 -10.56
CA PHE A 117 -12.98 -0.68 -10.41
C PHE A 117 -12.00 -0.93 -9.25
N PHE A 118 -10.82 -0.28 -9.26
CA PHE A 118 -9.80 -0.45 -8.21
C PHE A 118 -10.25 0.10 -6.86
N THR A 119 -11.04 1.18 -6.87
CA THR A 119 -11.67 1.71 -5.65
C THR A 119 -12.61 0.68 -5.04
N THR A 120 -13.44 0.03 -5.87
CA THR A 120 -14.35 -1.05 -5.45
C THR A 120 -13.58 -2.26 -4.94
N MET A 121 -12.56 -2.74 -5.67
CA MET A 121 -11.73 -3.86 -5.24
C MET A 121 -11.02 -3.58 -3.91
N PHE A 122 -10.50 -2.37 -3.73
CA PHE A 122 -9.85 -1.96 -2.49
C PHE A 122 -10.83 -1.94 -1.29
N ARG A 123 -12.03 -1.40 -1.48
CA ARG A 123 -13.06 -1.36 -0.45
C ARG A 123 -13.59 -2.77 -0.14
N LEU A 124 -13.76 -3.60 -1.16
CA LEU A 124 -14.16 -5.00 -1.01
C LEU A 124 -13.12 -5.79 -0.22
N HIS A 125 -11.83 -5.67 -0.60
CA HIS A 125 -10.72 -6.37 0.05
C HIS A 125 -10.57 -6.02 1.53
N ARG A 126 -10.78 -4.75 1.89
CA ARG A 126 -10.51 -4.29 3.25
C ARG A 126 -11.71 -4.25 4.16
N TRP A 127 -12.90 -4.03 3.60
CA TRP A 127 -14.07 -3.65 4.38
C TRP A 127 -15.39 -4.22 3.85
N LEU A 128 -15.38 -5.10 2.86
CA LEU A 128 -16.59 -5.63 2.20
C LEU A 128 -17.54 -4.49 1.77
N LEU A 129 -16.97 -3.43 1.19
CA LEU A 129 -17.66 -2.21 0.74
C LEU A 129 -18.25 -1.32 1.86
N ASP A 130 -18.10 -1.70 3.13
CA ASP A 130 -18.52 -0.88 4.27
C ASP A 130 -17.69 0.42 4.37
N SER A 131 -18.12 1.35 5.18
CA SER A 131 -17.44 2.62 5.44
C SER A 131 -17.45 2.93 6.94
N MET A 132 -16.40 3.64 7.39
CA MET A 132 -16.35 4.11 8.76
C MET A 132 -17.47 5.14 8.99
N LYS A 133 -18.27 4.92 10.01
CA LYS A 133 -19.33 5.85 10.39
C LYS A 133 -18.72 7.11 11.03
N PRO A 134 -19.26 8.31 10.74
CA PRO A 134 -18.76 9.57 11.31
C PRO A 134 -18.88 9.63 12.84
N ASP A 135 -19.86 8.95 13.40
CA ASP A 135 -20.15 8.87 14.84
C ASP A 135 -19.22 7.92 15.62
N GLY A 136 -18.23 7.30 14.96
CA GLY A 136 -17.31 6.38 15.62
C GLY A 136 -17.88 5.00 15.92
N GLY A 137 -19.02 4.64 15.34
CA GLY A 137 -19.64 3.31 15.51
C GLY A 137 -18.76 2.16 15.01
N ILE A 138 -19.20 0.93 15.30
CA ILE A 138 -18.44 -0.29 14.92
C ILE A 138 -18.30 -0.37 13.41
N PHE A 139 -17.07 -0.55 12.95
CA PHE A 139 -16.73 -0.76 11.54
C PHE A 139 -16.87 -2.25 11.20
N TRP A 140 -18.11 -2.70 10.95
CA TRP A 140 -18.45 -4.11 10.77
C TRP A 140 -17.70 -4.76 9.62
N GLY A 141 -17.61 -4.12 8.46
CA GLY A 141 -16.89 -4.66 7.32
C GLY A 141 -15.44 -5.01 7.62
N LYS A 142 -14.74 -4.13 8.38
CA LYS A 142 -13.38 -4.39 8.84
C LYS A 142 -13.30 -5.57 9.81
N MET A 143 -14.27 -5.69 10.71
CA MET A 143 -14.33 -6.79 11.69
C MET A 143 -14.58 -8.13 11.00
N ILE A 144 -15.52 -8.17 10.05
CA ILE A 144 -15.85 -9.39 9.29
C ILE A 144 -14.66 -9.85 8.46
N VAL A 145 -13.99 -8.93 7.72
CA VAL A 145 -12.77 -9.25 6.96
C VAL A 145 -11.67 -9.80 7.88
N GLY A 146 -11.45 -9.15 9.03
CA GLY A 146 -10.45 -9.61 10.00
C GLY A 146 -10.77 -11.01 10.53
N THR A 147 -12.01 -11.26 10.93
CA THR A 147 -12.47 -12.57 11.44
C THR A 147 -12.36 -13.65 10.36
N ALA A 148 -12.82 -13.35 9.13
CA ALA A 148 -12.69 -14.29 8.01
C ALA A 148 -11.23 -14.63 7.71
N THR A 149 -10.34 -13.64 7.76
CA THR A 149 -8.89 -13.83 7.57
C THR A 149 -8.29 -14.68 8.70
N LEU A 150 -8.69 -14.46 9.95
CA LEU A 150 -8.26 -15.28 11.08
C LEU A 150 -8.71 -16.74 10.92
N MET A 151 -9.97 -16.96 10.54
CA MET A 151 -10.49 -18.30 10.26
C MET A 151 -9.76 -18.94 9.08
N PHE A 152 -9.38 -18.15 8.07
CA PHE A 152 -8.59 -18.64 6.95
C PHE A 152 -7.20 -19.16 7.38
N VAL A 153 -6.54 -18.51 8.32
CA VAL A 153 -5.28 -19.02 8.92
C VAL A 153 -5.49 -20.42 9.51
N PHE A 154 -6.56 -20.62 10.29
CA PHE A 154 -6.87 -21.96 10.84
C PHE A 154 -7.21 -22.96 9.75
N VAL A 155 -7.92 -22.58 8.69
CA VAL A 155 -8.21 -23.42 7.53
C VAL A 155 -6.92 -23.84 6.82
N LEU A 156 -5.98 -22.94 6.59
CA LEU A 156 -4.68 -23.25 5.98
C LEU A 156 -3.89 -24.23 6.83
N ILE A 157 -3.78 -23.99 8.14
CA ILE A 157 -3.08 -24.90 9.08
C ILE A 157 -3.74 -26.29 9.12
N SER A 158 -5.06 -26.33 9.21
CA SER A 158 -5.79 -27.62 9.20
C SER A 158 -5.62 -28.36 7.87
N GLY A 159 -5.50 -27.63 6.76
CA GLY A 159 -5.20 -28.18 5.44
C GLY A 159 -3.88 -28.94 5.40
N ILE A 160 -2.82 -28.37 5.99
CA ILE A 160 -1.50 -29.04 6.12
C ILE A 160 -1.63 -30.37 6.87
N VAL A 161 -2.31 -30.36 8.02
CA VAL A 161 -2.46 -31.57 8.87
C VAL A 161 -3.25 -32.67 8.15
N ILE A 162 -4.28 -32.31 7.40
CA ILE A 162 -5.07 -33.26 6.63
C ILE A 162 -4.25 -33.83 5.47
N TRP A 163 -3.56 -32.94 4.74
CA TRP A 163 -2.78 -33.31 3.56
C TRP A 163 -1.56 -34.15 3.91
N TRP A 164 -0.93 -33.99 5.05
CA TRP A 164 0.39 -34.57 5.41
C TRP A 164 0.56 -35.99 4.89
N PRO A 165 1.38 -36.24 3.84
CA PRO A 165 1.56 -37.55 3.23
C PRO A 165 2.48 -38.43 4.09
N ARG A 166 2.16 -39.72 4.13
CA ARG A 166 2.95 -40.70 4.87
C ARG A 166 4.10 -41.33 4.05
N THR A 167 4.06 -41.23 2.74
CA THR A 167 5.04 -41.82 1.84
C THR A 167 5.48 -40.85 0.75
N LYS A 168 6.70 -41.02 0.23
CA LYS A 168 7.22 -40.21 -0.90
C LYS A 168 6.32 -40.32 -2.16
N LYS A 169 5.75 -41.51 -2.41
CA LYS A 169 4.82 -41.74 -3.52
C LYS A 169 3.52 -40.93 -3.35
N ALA A 170 2.96 -40.91 -2.13
CA ALA A 170 1.77 -40.13 -1.81
C ALA A 170 2.06 -38.62 -1.94
N LEU A 171 3.22 -38.15 -1.49
CA LEU A 171 3.68 -36.77 -1.66
C LEU A 171 3.71 -36.40 -3.15
N LYS A 172 4.44 -37.16 -3.98
CA LYS A 172 4.56 -36.89 -5.40
C LYS A 172 3.20 -36.88 -6.12
N ASN A 173 2.29 -37.79 -5.74
CA ASN A 173 0.97 -37.88 -6.36
C ASN A 173 0.01 -36.75 -5.90
N SER A 174 0.12 -36.30 -4.66
CA SER A 174 -0.74 -35.21 -4.13
C SER A 174 -0.38 -33.82 -4.65
N LEU A 175 0.81 -33.65 -5.24
CA LEU A 175 1.26 -32.40 -5.84
C LEU A 175 1.05 -32.36 -7.38
N LYS A 176 0.40 -33.38 -7.97
CA LYS A 176 0.09 -33.38 -9.40
C LYS A 176 -1.31 -32.82 -9.65
N ILE A 177 -1.43 -31.94 -10.64
CA ILE A 177 -2.71 -31.48 -11.18
C ILE A 177 -2.93 -32.17 -12.51
N VAL A 178 -4.01 -32.95 -12.64
CA VAL A 178 -4.33 -33.74 -13.83
C VAL A 178 -5.58 -33.16 -14.50
N SER A 179 -5.43 -32.60 -15.70
CA SER A 179 -6.52 -31.97 -16.44
C SER A 179 -7.37 -32.94 -17.26
N GLY A 180 -6.84 -34.13 -17.64
CA GLY A 180 -7.48 -35.08 -18.57
C GLY A 180 -8.41 -36.12 -17.94
N LYS A 181 -8.68 -36.09 -16.61
CA LYS A 181 -9.49 -37.12 -15.91
C LYS A 181 -10.82 -36.58 -15.36
N GLY A 182 -11.42 -35.62 -16.06
CA GLY A 182 -12.72 -35.02 -15.72
C GLY A 182 -12.66 -33.92 -14.65
N TRP A 183 -13.70 -33.10 -14.63
CA TRP A 183 -13.80 -31.88 -13.83
C TRP A 183 -13.67 -32.10 -12.31
N ARG A 184 -14.28 -33.17 -11.79
CA ARG A 184 -14.17 -33.52 -10.38
C ARG A 184 -12.74 -33.79 -9.94
N ARG A 185 -11.98 -34.51 -10.77
CA ARG A 185 -10.56 -34.79 -10.49
C ARG A 185 -9.74 -33.53 -10.55
N PHE A 186 -9.96 -32.69 -11.56
CA PHE A 186 -9.29 -31.39 -11.68
C PHE A 186 -9.55 -30.49 -10.46
N CYS A 187 -10.81 -30.33 -10.04
CA CYS A 187 -11.14 -29.54 -8.84
C CYS A 187 -10.49 -30.10 -7.56
N TYR A 188 -10.41 -31.41 -7.43
CA TYR A 188 -9.74 -32.03 -6.29
C TYR A 188 -8.24 -31.74 -6.30
N ASP A 189 -7.59 -31.93 -7.45
CA ASP A 189 -6.16 -31.69 -7.58
C ASP A 189 -5.83 -30.20 -7.42
N LEU A 190 -6.63 -29.28 -7.98
CA LEU A 190 -6.48 -27.86 -7.80
C LEU A 190 -6.63 -27.45 -6.32
N HIS A 191 -7.61 -28.02 -5.62
CA HIS A 191 -7.80 -27.75 -4.21
C HIS A 191 -6.62 -28.24 -3.37
N VAL A 192 -6.14 -29.46 -3.61
CA VAL A 192 -5.07 -30.07 -2.83
C VAL A 192 -3.69 -29.56 -3.25
N ALA A 193 -3.33 -29.76 -4.51
CA ALA A 193 -2.00 -29.37 -5.02
C ALA A 193 -1.86 -27.84 -5.14
N GLY A 194 -2.88 -27.16 -5.69
CA GLY A 194 -2.90 -25.69 -5.77
C GLY A 194 -2.82 -25.05 -4.39
N GLY A 195 -3.61 -25.58 -3.44
CA GLY A 195 -3.56 -25.12 -2.05
C GLY A 195 -2.18 -25.30 -1.44
N MET A 196 -1.49 -26.40 -1.68
CA MET A 196 -0.16 -26.68 -1.14
C MET A 196 0.93 -25.80 -1.78
N TYR A 197 0.89 -25.57 -3.09
CA TYR A 197 1.85 -24.69 -3.77
C TYR A 197 1.72 -23.24 -3.32
N THR A 198 0.52 -22.78 -3.01
CA THR A 198 0.26 -21.39 -2.60
C THR A 198 0.24 -21.19 -1.08
N LEU A 199 0.31 -22.26 -0.31
CA LEU A 199 0.13 -22.26 1.14
C LEU A 199 0.94 -21.21 1.88
N VAL A 200 2.26 -21.19 1.64
CA VAL A 200 3.19 -20.29 2.35
C VAL A 200 2.85 -18.83 2.02
N LEU A 201 2.61 -18.51 0.75
CA LEU A 201 2.25 -17.15 0.33
C LEU A 201 0.90 -16.72 0.91
N LEU A 202 -0.11 -17.59 0.84
CA LEU A 202 -1.43 -17.32 1.43
C LEU A 202 -1.37 -17.14 2.94
N LEU A 203 -0.60 -17.99 3.64
CA LEU A 203 -0.44 -17.88 5.09
C LEU A 203 0.25 -16.56 5.47
N VAL A 204 1.33 -16.20 4.78
CA VAL A 204 2.05 -14.95 5.02
C VAL A 204 1.18 -13.74 4.71
N MET A 205 0.42 -13.76 3.60
CA MET A 205 -0.53 -12.69 3.28
C MET A 205 -1.64 -12.57 4.32
N ALA A 206 -2.18 -13.70 4.82
CA ALA A 206 -3.20 -13.69 5.87
C ALA A 206 -2.65 -13.14 7.19
N LEU A 207 -1.48 -13.62 7.65
CA LEU A 207 -0.84 -13.16 8.89
C LEU A 207 -0.49 -11.67 8.83
N THR A 208 0.06 -11.20 7.71
CA THR A 208 0.35 -9.77 7.53
C THR A 208 -0.91 -8.93 7.43
N GLY A 209 -1.97 -9.43 6.77
CA GLY A 209 -3.27 -8.79 6.63
C GLY A 209 -3.98 -8.54 7.96
N LEU A 210 -3.91 -9.49 8.89
CA LEU A 210 -4.49 -9.37 10.24
C LEU A 210 -3.96 -8.15 11.01
N SER A 211 -2.74 -7.70 10.74
CA SER A 211 -2.14 -6.54 11.40
C SER A 211 -2.91 -5.22 11.16
N TRP A 212 -3.70 -5.13 10.08
CA TRP A 212 -4.56 -3.98 9.80
C TRP A 212 -5.97 -4.14 10.36
N SER A 213 -6.41 -5.35 10.62
CA SER A 213 -7.75 -5.62 11.13
C SER A 213 -7.84 -5.44 12.65
N PHE A 214 -6.91 -6.01 13.39
CA PHE A 214 -6.94 -6.06 14.86
C PHE A 214 -5.72 -5.37 15.49
N SER A 215 -5.95 -4.44 16.40
CA SER A 215 -4.89 -3.74 17.15
C SER A 215 -4.12 -4.69 18.08
N TRP A 216 -4.83 -5.57 18.79
CA TRP A 216 -4.22 -6.57 19.67
C TRP A 216 -3.27 -7.52 18.89
N TYR A 217 -3.69 -7.97 17.71
CA TYR A 217 -2.87 -8.83 16.86
C TYR A 217 -1.62 -8.07 16.39
N ARG A 218 -1.77 -6.82 15.92
CA ARG A 218 -0.64 -5.98 15.51
C ARG A 218 0.37 -5.79 16.63
N THR A 219 -0.09 -5.50 17.86
CA THR A 219 0.78 -5.35 19.02
C THR A 219 1.53 -6.64 19.32
N GLY A 220 0.83 -7.79 19.32
CA GLY A 220 1.47 -9.11 19.50
C GLY A 220 2.46 -9.43 18.37
N PHE A 221 2.09 -9.16 17.13
CA PHE A 221 2.94 -9.38 15.96
C PHE A 221 4.24 -8.55 16.05
N TYR A 222 4.17 -7.28 16.44
CA TYR A 222 5.36 -6.43 16.60
C TYR A 222 6.26 -6.90 17.75
N LYS A 223 5.69 -7.38 18.85
CA LYS A 223 6.45 -7.95 19.96
C LYS A 223 7.29 -9.17 19.54
N VAL A 224 6.80 -10.00 18.61
CA VAL A 224 7.58 -11.12 18.05
C VAL A 224 8.87 -10.64 17.38
N PHE A 225 8.89 -9.42 16.85
CA PHE A 225 10.07 -8.79 16.26
C PHE A 225 10.82 -7.86 17.24
N GLY A 226 10.54 -7.97 18.54
CA GLY A 226 11.23 -7.18 19.57
C GLY A 226 10.86 -5.69 19.59
N VAL A 227 9.71 -5.32 19.01
CA VAL A 227 9.28 -3.92 18.96
C VAL A 227 8.07 -3.70 19.86
N GLU A 228 8.24 -2.82 20.84
CA GLU A 228 7.13 -2.32 21.64
C GLU A 228 6.35 -1.26 20.88
N THR A 229 5.04 -1.49 20.73
CA THR A 229 4.13 -0.47 20.20
C THR A 229 3.61 0.36 21.36
N THR A 230 4.07 1.59 21.51
CA THR A 230 3.39 2.54 22.39
C THR A 230 1.95 2.69 21.95
N GLN A 231 1.00 2.53 22.88
CA GLN A 231 -0.44 2.72 22.66
C GLN A 231 -0.73 4.20 22.36
N GLY A 232 -0.56 4.61 21.12
CA GLY A 232 -0.74 6.01 20.72
C GLY A 232 -0.98 6.22 19.23
N GLY A 233 -1.17 5.15 18.47
CA GLY A 233 -1.30 5.25 17.01
C GLY A 233 -2.41 4.41 16.40
N GLY A 234 -3.63 4.51 16.89
CA GLY A 234 -4.84 4.07 16.21
C GLY A 234 -5.15 4.99 15.02
N GLY A 235 -4.28 5.02 14.02
CA GLY A 235 -4.44 5.82 12.81
C GLY A 235 -4.46 4.92 11.59
N HIS A 236 -5.57 4.94 10.89
CA HIS A 236 -5.76 4.42 9.54
C HIS A 236 -4.57 4.75 8.64
N GLY A 237 -4.07 3.77 7.92
CA GLY A 237 -3.20 3.85 6.75
C GLY A 237 -2.53 5.20 6.46
N ALA A 238 -1.57 5.60 7.29
CA ALA A 238 -0.70 6.71 6.95
C ALA A 238 0.38 6.19 6.01
N SER A 239 0.15 6.36 4.72
CA SER A 239 1.23 6.43 3.75
C SER A 239 2.21 7.54 4.16
N ALA A 240 3.45 7.49 3.67
CA ALA A 240 4.59 8.34 4.00
C ALA A 240 4.37 9.89 4.04
N GLN A 241 3.17 10.35 3.73
CA GLN A 241 2.78 11.78 3.75
C GLN A 241 2.36 12.32 5.14
N THR A 242 2.23 11.48 6.19
CA THR A 242 1.70 11.93 7.50
C THR A 242 2.79 12.42 8.45
N ALA A 243 4.06 12.41 8.06
CA ALA A 243 5.15 12.90 8.90
C ALA A 243 5.35 14.44 8.85
N ALA A 244 4.64 15.15 7.97
CA ALA A 244 4.75 16.61 7.84
C ALA A 244 3.73 17.41 8.69
N GLN A 245 2.88 16.75 9.50
CA GLN A 245 1.85 17.42 10.32
C GLN A 245 2.03 17.21 11.84
N GLY A 246 3.24 17.04 12.31
CA GLY A 246 3.58 16.98 13.73
C GLY A 246 4.22 18.27 14.22
N GLY A 247 3.52 19.38 14.21
CA GLY A 247 3.96 20.64 14.77
C GLY A 247 2.83 21.65 14.80
N GLU A 248 2.19 21.76 15.97
CA GLU A 248 1.48 22.86 16.56
C GLU A 248 0.17 22.45 17.22
N ARG A 249 0.28 22.07 18.48
CA ARG A 249 -0.74 22.34 19.50
C ARG A 249 -0.11 23.30 20.51
N ALA A 250 -0.27 24.58 20.28
CA ALA A 250 -0.16 25.59 21.31
C ALA A 250 -1.53 26.25 21.47
N GLN A 251 -2.02 26.19 22.71
CA GLN A 251 -3.29 26.73 23.17
C GLN A 251 -3.40 28.24 22.96
N GLY A 252 -4.59 28.67 22.57
CA GLY A 252 -4.97 30.06 22.48
C GLY A 252 -5.01 30.76 23.82
N ARG A 253 -4.69 32.05 23.78
CA ARG A 253 -5.23 33.07 24.67
C ARG A 253 -5.56 34.31 23.87
N SER A 254 -6.79 34.76 24.04
CA SER A 254 -7.37 35.97 23.49
C SER A 254 -6.70 37.23 24.03
N GLY A 255 -6.65 38.29 23.24
CA GLY A 255 -6.48 39.63 23.77
C GLY A 255 -5.96 40.63 22.73
N GLY A 256 -6.81 41.57 22.29
CA GLY A 256 -6.43 42.96 21.99
C GLY A 256 -5.93 43.30 20.58
N ARG A 257 -6.76 43.91 19.74
CA ARG A 257 -6.36 44.90 18.73
C ARG A 257 -5.76 46.14 19.41
N PRO A 258 -4.77 46.88 18.78
CA PRO A 258 -5.05 47.75 17.66
C PRO A 258 -3.88 47.99 16.67
N GLY A 259 -4.14 48.66 15.58
CA GLY A 259 -3.17 49.48 14.83
C GLY A 259 -2.68 48.88 13.52
N GLY A 260 -3.15 49.48 12.42
CA GLY A 260 -2.67 49.15 11.08
C GLY A 260 -1.23 49.59 10.89
N GLU A 261 -0.46 48.69 10.32
CA GLU A 261 0.73 49.01 9.55
C GLU A 261 0.68 48.16 8.28
N HIS A 262 0.72 48.86 7.14
CA HIS A 262 0.99 48.25 5.85
C HIS A 262 2.38 47.58 5.92
N ARG A 263 2.43 46.32 6.36
CA ARG A 263 3.58 45.46 6.08
C ARG A 263 3.51 45.10 4.60
N GLU A 264 4.41 45.63 3.82
CA GLU A 264 4.81 45.07 2.54
C GLU A 264 4.91 43.53 2.75
N ARG A 265 3.95 42.80 2.18
CA ARG A 265 4.07 41.35 2.05
C ARG A 265 5.23 41.10 1.09
N ASN A 266 6.45 41.01 1.62
CA ASN A 266 7.52 40.30 0.94
C ASN A 266 6.93 38.92 0.61
N SER A 267 6.47 38.74 -0.64
CA SER A 267 5.84 37.54 -1.14
C SER A 267 6.91 36.46 -1.33
N PHE A 268 7.41 35.94 -0.21
CA PHE A 268 8.30 34.79 -0.25
C PHE A 268 7.46 33.59 -0.72
N SER A 269 7.71 33.16 -1.97
CA SER A 269 7.11 31.94 -2.46
C SER A 269 7.61 30.77 -1.61
N PRO A 270 6.72 29.98 -0.97
CA PRO A 270 7.12 28.84 -0.17
C PRO A 270 7.87 27.77 -0.98
N PHE A 271 7.91 27.90 -2.30
CA PHE A 271 8.53 26.96 -3.24
C PHE A 271 9.93 27.36 -3.69
N THR A 272 10.41 28.55 -3.31
CA THR A 272 11.71 29.10 -3.79
C THR A 272 12.89 28.19 -3.43
N SER A 273 12.87 27.60 -2.22
CA SER A 273 13.93 26.71 -1.74
C SER A 273 13.86 25.28 -2.30
N TRP A 274 12.75 24.89 -2.91
CA TRP A 274 12.53 23.49 -3.31
C TRP A 274 13.46 23.02 -4.42
N GLN A 275 13.83 23.93 -5.35
CA GLN A 275 14.79 23.59 -6.40
C GLN A 275 16.17 23.27 -5.83
N LYS A 276 16.66 24.12 -4.94
CA LYS A 276 17.97 23.91 -4.29
C LYS A 276 18.01 22.57 -3.54
N VAL A 277 16.94 22.28 -2.76
CA VAL A 277 16.83 21.01 -2.03
C VAL A 277 16.78 19.82 -2.99
N TYR A 278 16.04 19.93 -4.08
CA TYR A 278 15.95 18.86 -5.07
C TYR A 278 17.30 18.55 -5.72
N GLU A 279 18.04 19.59 -6.13
CA GLU A 279 19.37 19.45 -6.76
C GLU A 279 20.39 18.85 -5.78
N GLU A 280 20.44 19.36 -4.55
CA GLU A 280 21.33 18.84 -3.50
C GLU A 280 21.00 17.35 -3.18
N LEU A 281 19.71 17.00 -3.04
CA LEU A 281 19.32 15.62 -2.78
C LEU A 281 19.56 14.69 -3.98
N LYS A 282 19.49 15.19 -5.21
CA LYS A 282 19.83 14.46 -6.42
C LYS A 282 21.31 14.14 -6.49
N GLU A 283 22.17 15.07 -6.12
CA GLU A 283 23.62 14.87 -6.05
C GLU A 283 24.00 13.90 -4.93
N LEU A 284 23.41 14.05 -3.75
CA LEU A 284 23.63 13.15 -2.61
C LEU A 284 23.14 11.72 -2.83
N ASN A 285 22.16 11.52 -3.69
CA ASN A 285 21.50 10.22 -3.89
C ASN A 285 21.39 9.89 -5.40
N PRO A 286 22.46 9.57 -6.10
CA PRO A 286 22.43 9.36 -7.56
C PRO A 286 21.51 8.19 -7.99
N ASP A 287 21.32 7.18 -7.14
CA ASP A 287 20.46 6.00 -7.37
C ASP A 287 19.00 6.20 -6.92
N TYR A 288 18.56 7.44 -6.74
CA TYR A 288 17.18 7.67 -6.32
C TYR A 288 16.18 7.19 -7.37
N LYS A 289 15.04 6.70 -6.90
CA LYS A 289 13.87 6.42 -7.73
C LYS A 289 12.96 7.64 -7.85
N GLN A 290 12.68 8.26 -6.71
CA GLN A 290 11.85 9.46 -6.60
C GLN A 290 12.33 10.33 -5.45
N ILE A 291 12.33 11.63 -5.66
CA ILE A 291 12.51 12.64 -4.64
C ILE A 291 11.21 13.41 -4.49
N THR A 292 10.68 13.45 -3.27
CA THR A 292 9.50 14.27 -2.95
C THR A 292 9.91 15.37 -2.00
N VAL A 293 9.69 16.62 -2.41
CA VAL A 293 9.94 17.79 -1.59
C VAL A 293 8.62 18.35 -1.07
N PHE A 294 8.57 18.57 0.25
CA PHE A 294 7.47 19.18 0.97
C PHE A 294 7.91 20.48 1.63
N LYS A 295 7.01 21.17 2.31
CA LYS A 295 7.37 22.35 3.11
C LYS A 295 8.25 21.92 4.30
N GLY A 296 9.56 22.19 4.22
CA GLY A 296 10.54 21.93 5.29
C GLY A 296 10.98 20.47 5.45
N SER A 297 10.57 19.58 4.57
CA SER A 297 11.03 18.19 4.56
C SER A 297 11.08 17.61 3.15
N ALA A 298 11.93 16.60 2.95
CA ALA A 298 11.99 15.85 1.71
C ALA A 298 12.15 14.36 1.98
N THR A 299 11.75 13.53 1.01
CA THR A 299 11.92 12.08 1.07
C THR A 299 12.56 11.60 -0.22
N VAL A 300 13.52 10.69 -0.09
CA VAL A 300 14.20 10.04 -1.21
C VAL A 300 13.90 8.54 -1.14
N SER A 301 13.26 8.01 -2.17
CA SER A 301 12.99 6.59 -2.32
C SER A 301 13.92 5.97 -3.37
N PHE A 302 14.17 4.67 -3.24
CA PHE A 302 15.11 3.94 -4.09
C PHE A 302 14.44 2.76 -4.78
N ASN A 303 14.98 2.36 -5.91
CA ASN A 303 14.54 1.15 -6.61
C ASN A 303 15.30 -0.08 -6.09
N ARG A 304 15.03 -0.47 -4.83
CA ARG A 304 15.70 -1.60 -4.18
C ARG A 304 14.70 -2.71 -3.89
N LEU A 305 15.17 -3.95 -3.95
CA LEU A 305 14.39 -5.09 -3.46
C LEU A 305 14.23 -5.01 -1.94
N GLY A 306 13.19 -5.66 -1.41
CA GLY A 306 12.90 -5.68 0.01
C GLY A 306 11.77 -4.72 0.39
N ASN A 307 12.02 -3.87 1.37
CA ASN A 307 11.00 -2.93 1.86
C ASN A 307 10.74 -1.80 0.86
N GLN A 308 9.65 -1.89 0.13
CA GLN A 308 9.25 -0.88 -0.87
C GLN A 308 8.85 0.48 -0.28
N ARG A 309 8.70 0.55 1.04
CA ARG A 309 8.45 1.81 1.76
C ARG A 309 9.72 2.37 2.41
N ALA A 310 10.87 1.78 2.10
CA ALA A 310 12.15 2.33 2.50
C ALA A 310 12.36 3.67 1.81
N ALA A 311 12.63 4.70 2.59
CA ALA A 311 12.94 6.03 2.09
C ALA A 311 13.81 6.75 3.10
N ASP A 312 14.78 7.50 2.62
CA ASP A 312 15.54 8.44 3.42
C ASP A 312 14.74 9.74 3.58
N ARG A 313 14.81 10.34 4.75
CA ARG A 313 14.07 11.55 5.10
C ARG A 313 15.05 12.64 5.45
N TYR A 314 14.80 13.81 4.89
CA TYR A 314 15.58 15.01 5.11
C TYR A 314 14.67 16.12 5.65
N THR A 315 15.22 16.93 6.56
CA THR A 315 14.61 18.17 7.01
C THR A 315 15.47 19.32 6.52
N PHE A 316 14.85 20.42 6.15
CA PHE A 316 15.55 21.59 5.65
C PHE A 316 14.86 22.89 6.10
N ASN A 317 15.62 23.98 6.11
CA ASN A 317 15.06 25.31 6.37
C ASN A 317 14.20 25.76 5.17
N PRO A 318 12.90 26.00 5.34
CA PRO A 318 12.00 26.34 4.23
C PRO A 318 12.37 27.64 3.51
N ARG A 319 13.15 28.53 4.13
CA ARG A 319 13.58 29.81 3.53
C ARG A 319 14.89 29.69 2.76
N SER A 320 15.91 29.07 3.35
CA SER A 320 17.25 28.95 2.74
C SER A 320 17.41 27.71 1.88
N GLY A 321 16.58 26.69 2.05
CA GLY A 321 16.74 25.36 1.43
C GLY A 321 17.93 24.57 2.00
N GLU A 322 18.52 24.99 3.09
CA GLU A 322 19.66 24.33 3.71
C GLU A 322 19.19 23.07 4.46
N ILE A 323 19.81 21.93 4.19
CA ILE A 323 19.49 20.67 4.86
C ILE A 323 19.95 20.74 6.33
N THR A 324 18.99 20.63 7.25
CA THR A 324 19.21 20.71 8.70
C THR A 324 19.29 19.37 9.38
N GLY A 325 18.89 18.31 8.71
CA GLY A 325 18.96 16.95 9.25
C GLY A 325 18.60 15.88 8.23
N ALA A 326 19.13 14.68 8.46
CA ALA A 326 18.87 13.50 7.66
C ALA A 326 18.58 12.31 8.57
N THR A 327 17.54 11.56 8.26
CA THR A 327 17.24 10.26 8.86
C THR A 327 17.23 9.22 7.75
N LEU A 328 18.32 8.49 7.63
CA LEU A 328 18.43 7.44 6.62
C LEU A 328 17.58 6.23 7.02
N TYR A 329 17.08 5.49 6.03
CA TYR A 329 16.30 4.27 6.29
C TYR A 329 17.05 3.26 7.17
N LYS A 330 18.38 3.15 7.03
CA LYS A 330 19.20 2.27 7.89
C LYS A 330 19.08 2.62 9.37
N ASP A 331 18.90 3.91 9.69
CA ASP A 331 18.83 4.45 11.05
C ASP A 331 17.38 4.65 11.53
N ALA A 332 16.39 4.36 10.67
CA ALA A 332 14.98 4.47 11.01
C ALA A 332 14.60 3.49 12.13
N ASP A 333 13.56 3.85 12.90
CA ASP A 333 13.03 3.02 13.99
C ASP A 333 12.54 1.65 13.49
N ALA A 334 12.67 0.63 14.32
CA ALA A 334 12.28 -0.74 14.00
C ALA A 334 10.78 -0.86 13.68
N SER A 335 9.92 -0.09 14.34
CA SER A 335 8.47 -0.06 14.10
C SER A 335 8.13 0.39 12.68
N GLY A 336 8.78 1.47 12.21
CA GLY A 336 8.64 1.96 10.84
C GLY A 336 9.12 0.94 9.79
N LYS A 337 10.27 0.32 10.04
CA LYS A 337 10.83 -0.75 9.18
C LYS A 337 9.87 -1.93 9.07
N ILE A 338 9.38 -2.45 10.20
CA ILE A 338 8.43 -3.58 10.23
C ILE A 338 7.14 -3.24 9.50
N ARG A 339 6.58 -2.04 9.71
CA ARG A 339 5.37 -1.59 9.00
C ARG A 339 5.56 -1.60 7.48
N GLY A 340 6.71 -1.15 7.01
CA GLY A 340 7.05 -1.18 5.59
C GLY A 340 7.20 -2.60 5.05
N TRP A 341 7.86 -3.49 5.81
CA TRP A 341 8.00 -4.90 5.47
C TRP A 341 6.67 -5.64 5.44
N ILE A 342 5.80 -5.46 6.45
CA ILE A 342 4.45 -6.03 6.46
C ILE A 342 3.71 -5.68 5.17
N PHE A 343 3.77 -4.42 4.75
CA PHE A 343 3.14 -4.00 3.51
C PHE A 343 3.77 -4.68 2.29
N SER A 344 5.10 -4.62 2.15
CA SER A 344 5.82 -5.14 0.98
C SER A 344 5.63 -6.64 0.80
N VAL A 345 5.60 -7.38 1.90
CA VAL A 345 5.36 -8.83 1.92
C VAL A 345 3.90 -9.14 1.58
N HIS A 346 2.95 -8.39 2.15
CA HIS A 346 1.52 -8.60 1.91
C HIS A 346 1.13 -8.40 0.43
N VAL A 347 1.66 -7.36 -0.20
CA VAL A 347 1.38 -7.06 -1.62
C VAL A 347 2.32 -7.79 -2.58
N GLY A 348 3.27 -8.57 -2.07
CA GLY A 348 4.23 -9.33 -2.85
C GLY A 348 5.33 -8.51 -3.52
N SER A 349 5.53 -7.24 -3.14
CA SER A 349 6.47 -6.35 -3.84
C SER A 349 7.94 -6.47 -3.39
N TRP A 350 8.23 -7.25 -2.35
CA TRP A 350 9.56 -7.38 -1.73
C TRP A 350 10.65 -7.96 -2.64
N GLY A 351 10.31 -8.82 -3.58
CA GLY A 351 11.21 -9.41 -4.58
C GLY A 351 10.92 -8.91 -6.00
N GLY A 352 10.35 -7.70 -6.14
CA GLY A 352 10.06 -7.08 -7.43
C GLY A 352 8.90 -7.76 -8.17
N LEU A 353 8.99 -7.81 -9.51
CA LEU A 353 7.94 -8.36 -10.37
C LEU A 353 7.68 -9.84 -10.13
N THR A 354 8.73 -10.64 -9.91
CA THR A 354 8.62 -12.09 -9.70
C THR A 354 7.73 -12.42 -8.50
N THR A 355 7.99 -11.82 -7.35
CA THR A 355 7.20 -12.08 -6.14
C THR A 355 5.79 -11.50 -6.23
N ARG A 356 5.59 -10.43 -7.00
CA ARG A 356 4.25 -9.88 -7.30
C ARG A 356 3.43 -10.84 -8.16
N ILE A 357 4.02 -11.43 -9.21
CA ILE A 357 3.37 -12.45 -10.04
C ILE A 357 3.00 -13.67 -9.18
N LEU A 358 3.92 -14.16 -8.36
CA LEU A 358 3.67 -15.29 -7.47
C LEU A 358 2.55 -14.98 -6.47
N SER A 359 2.52 -13.78 -5.89
CA SER A 359 1.47 -13.35 -4.95
C SER A 359 0.11 -13.21 -5.65
N PHE A 360 0.09 -12.67 -6.86
CA PHE A 360 -1.12 -12.59 -7.70
C PHE A 360 -1.69 -13.97 -7.98
N LEU A 361 -0.87 -14.90 -8.46
CA LEU A 361 -1.29 -16.27 -8.75
C LEU A 361 -1.74 -17.00 -7.48
N ALA A 362 -1.02 -16.82 -6.37
CA ALA A 362 -1.41 -17.39 -5.08
C ALA A 362 -2.77 -16.85 -4.61
N ALA A 363 -3.03 -15.56 -4.75
CA ALA A 363 -4.31 -14.96 -4.39
C ALA A 363 -5.46 -15.46 -5.29
N LEU A 364 -5.24 -15.64 -6.60
CA LEU A 364 -6.24 -16.23 -7.51
C LEU A 364 -6.54 -17.69 -7.16
N VAL A 365 -5.49 -18.48 -6.90
CA VAL A 365 -5.69 -19.86 -6.40
C VAL A 365 -6.43 -19.81 -5.06
N GLY A 366 -6.03 -18.94 -4.12
CA GLY A 366 -6.69 -18.73 -2.83
C GLY A 366 -8.19 -18.42 -2.97
N ALA A 367 -8.57 -17.61 -3.97
CA ALA A 367 -9.97 -17.34 -4.30
C ALA A 367 -10.72 -18.58 -4.82
N SER A 368 -10.04 -19.47 -5.54
CA SER A 368 -10.63 -20.69 -6.10
C SER A 368 -10.78 -21.84 -5.08
N LEU A 369 -9.95 -21.85 -4.02
CA LEU A 369 -9.98 -22.95 -3.03
C LEU A 369 -11.33 -23.15 -2.34
N PRO A 370 -12.03 -22.11 -1.84
CA PRO A 370 -13.35 -22.31 -1.26
C PRO A 370 -14.36 -22.81 -2.29
N LEU A 371 -14.32 -22.31 -3.53
CA LEU A 371 -15.23 -22.72 -4.60
C LEU A 371 -15.06 -24.20 -4.95
N THR A 372 -13.82 -24.65 -5.13
CA THR A 372 -13.49 -26.06 -5.33
C THR A 372 -13.86 -26.91 -4.12
N GLY A 373 -13.67 -26.38 -2.91
CA GLY A 373 -14.09 -27.01 -1.65
C GLY A 373 -15.60 -27.22 -1.56
N TYR A 374 -16.42 -26.20 -1.87
CA TYR A 374 -17.88 -26.30 -1.95
C TYR A 374 -18.32 -27.33 -2.99
N TYR A 375 -17.75 -27.28 -4.19
CA TYR A 375 -18.05 -28.27 -5.22
C TYR A 375 -17.79 -29.71 -4.75
N LEU A 376 -16.66 -29.97 -4.11
CA LEU A 376 -16.30 -31.28 -3.59
C LEU A 376 -17.16 -31.71 -2.40
N TRP A 377 -17.60 -30.77 -1.57
CA TRP A 377 -18.47 -31.03 -0.42
C TRP A 377 -19.88 -31.38 -0.87
N ILE A 378 -20.51 -30.58 -1.73
CA ILE A 378 -21.86 -30.83 -2.28
C ILE A 378 -21.95 -32.17 -3.00
N ARG A 379 -20.89 -32.55 -3.72
CA ARG A 379 -20.84 -33.86 -4.42
C ARG A 379 -20.64 -35.07 -3.52
N ARG A 380 -20.50 -34.87 -2.21
CA ARG A 380 -20.44 -35.94 -1.19
C ARG A 380 -21.77 -36.11 -0.44
N LEU A 381 -22.63 -35.10 -0.47
CA LEU A 381 -23.99 -35.16 0.00
C LEU A 381 -24.86 -35.89 -1.02
#